data_ccde7455eadd89942d3890b7c758cd83
#
_entry.id   ccde7455eadd89942d3890b7c758cd83
#
_cell.length_a   1.000
_cell.length_b   1.000
_cell.length_c   1.000
_cell.angle_alpha   90.00
_cell.angle_beta   90.00
_cell.angle_gamma   90.00
#
_symmetry.space_group_name_H-M   'P 1'
#
loop_
_entity.id
_entity.type
_entity.pdbx_description
1 polymer ?
#
loop_
_entity_poly.entity_id
_entity_poly.type
_entity_poly.pdbx_seq_one_letter_code
_entity_poly.pdbx_strand_id
1 'polypeptide(L)'
;MFVVKGLWSEDKKVTYLYTQANEAKDALSCAAADMVYDVSAIARVDYVRVFRSDEDEVNAQWYNVTLRHTQLPEQDKTGQITAKPTSKTRQALVQASDTIEAAAMVQGDEELRGDEIIKVARAKYDEVK
;
A
#
# COMPACT_ATOMS: atom_id res chain seq x y z
N MET A 1 -9.11 -0.73 0.59
CA MET A 1 -8.48 -1.69 -0.33
C MET A 1 -8.54 -3.10 0.23
N PHE A 2 -8.66 -4.08 -0.63
CA PHE A 2 -8.74 -5.48 -0.21
C PHE A 2 -7.80 -6.34 -1.04
N VAL A 3 -7.15 -7.28 -0.36
CA VAL A 3 -6.36 -8.34 -0.98
C VAL A 3 -7.23 -9.58 -1.08
N VAL A 4 -7.31 -10.15 -2.27
CA VAL A 4 -8.03 -11.41 -2.52
C VAL A 4 -7.02 -12.45 -2.99
N LYS A 5 -7.01 -13.59 -2.31
CA LYS A 5 -6.24 -14.77 -2.69
C LYS A 5 -7.18 -15.86 -3.15
N GLY A 6 -6.92 -16.41 -4.31
CA GLY A 6 -7.74 -17.46 -4.89
C GLY A 6 -7.03 -18.17 -6.02
N LEU A 7 -7.81 -18.85 -6.87
CA LEU A 7 -7.30 -19.56 -8.03
C LEU A 7 -7.77 -18.89 -9.31
N TRP A 8 -6.90 -18.86 -10.30
CA TRP A 8 -7.18 -18.33 -11.61
C TRP A 8 -6.62 -19.30 -12.66
N SER A 9 -7.38 -19.55 -13.69
CA SER A 9 -7.01 -20.38 -14.85
C SER A 9 -6.10 -21.60 -14.51
N GLU A 10 -6.60 -22.82 -14.72
CA GLU A 10 -5.84 -24.06 -14.47
C GLU A 10 -5.29 -24.19 -13.04
N ASP A 11 -6.06 -23.71 -12.05
CA ASP A 11 -5.72 -23.77 -10.62
C ASP A 11 -4.45 -23.00 -10.23
N LYS A 12 -4.09 -21.99 -10.98
CA LYS A 12 -2.98 -21.10 -10.62
C LYS A 12 -3.35 -20.21 -9.45
N LYS A 13 -2.55 -20.23 -8.39
CA LYS A 13 -2.74 -19.35 -7.22
C LYS A 13 -2.40 -17.91 -7.58
N VAL A 14 -3.31 -16.99 -7.27
CA VAL A 14 -3.13 -15.57 -7.50
C VAL A 14 -3.44 -14.76 -6.25
N THR A 15 -2.77 -13.63 -6.13
CA THR A 15 -3.01 -12.63 -5.08
C THR A 15 -3.20 -11.28 -5.77
N TYR A 16 -4.43 -10.78 -5.73
CA TYR A 16 -4.79 -9.51 -6.36
C TYR A 16 -5.16 -8.47 -5.30
N LEU A 17 -4.68 -7.26 -5.49
CA LEU A 17 -5.08 -6.11 -4.67
C LEU A 17 -6.10 -5.27 -5.44
N TYR A 18 -7.27 -5.05 -4.82
CA TYR A 18 -8.32 -4.19 -5.36
C TYR A 18 -8.33 -2.87 -4.60
N THR A 19 -7.78 -1.84 -5.23
CA THR A 19 -7.60 -0.52 -4.58
C THR A 19 -8.90 0.26 -4.44
N GLN A 20 -9.88 -0.01 -5.29
CA GLN A 20 -11.17 0.70 -5.32
C GLN A 20 -12.26 0.01 -4.49
N ALA A 21 -12.04 -1.19 -4.01
CA ALA A 21 -13.02 -1.91 -3.22
C ALA A 21 -13.14 -1.31 -1.82
N ASN A 22 -14.33 -0.89 -1.44
CA ASN A 22 -14.62 -0.30 -0.13
C ASN A 22 -15.06 -1.34 0.90
N GLU A 23 -15.63 -2.45 0.43
CA GLU A 23 -16.12 -3.54 1.25
C GLU A 23 -15.66 -4.89 0.68
N ALA A 24 -15.64 -5.91 1.54
CA ALA A 24 -15.23 -7.26 1.13
C ALA A 24 -16.08 -7.79 -0.02
N LYS A 25 -17.38 -7.54 -0.01
CA LYS A 25 -18.29 -7.97 -1.09
C LYS A 25 -17.92 -7.34 -2.44
N ASP A 26 -17.46 -6.08 -2.44
CA ASP A 26 -17.02 -5.40 -3.67
C ASP A 26 -15.76 -6.08 -4.23
N ALA A 27 -14.82 -6.41 -3.36
CA ALA A 27 -13.60 -7.12 -3.75
C ALA A 27 -13.92 -8.50 -4.31
N LEU A 28 -14.86 -9.23 -3.70
CA LEU A 28 -15.30 -10.53 -4.20
C LEU A 28 -15.97 -10.43 -5.57
N SER A 29 -16.77 -9.39 -5.78
CA SER A 29 -17.39 -9.14 -7.10
C SER A 29 -16.34 -8.82 -8.16
N CYS A 30 -15.33 -8.01 -7.83
CA CYS A 30 -14.23 -7.72 -8.74
C CYS A 30 -13.41 -8.96 -9.04
N ALA A 31 -13.14 -9.80 -8.04
CA ALA A 31 -12.41 -11.05 -8.22
C ALA A 31 -13.17 -12.01 -9.14
N ALA A 32 -14.49 -12.12 -8.98
CA ALA A 32 -15.32 -12.94 -9.85
C ALA A 32 -15.30 -12.43 -11.30
N ALA A 33 -15.33 -11.12 -11.50
CA ALA A 33 -15.21 -10.50 -12.83
C ALA A 33 -13.85 -10.78 -13.46
N ASP A 34 -12.79 -10.88 -12.66
CA ASP A 34 -11.44 -11.24 -13.10
C ASP A 34 -11.22 -12.76 -13.17
N MET A 35 -12.29 -13.54 -13.04
CA MET A 35 -12.26 -15.01 -13.12
C MET A 35 -11.44 -15.70 -12.01
N VAL A 36 -11.34 -15.06 -10.86
CA VAL A 36 -10.76 -15.65 -9.66
C VAL A 36 -11.83 -16.50 -8.96
N TYR A 37 -11.51 -17.75 -8.67
CA TYR A 37 -12.41 -18.67 -7.99
C TYR A 37 -11.72 -19.31 -6.78
N ASP A 38 -12.46 -20.08 -6.00
CA ASP A 38 -11.96 -20.70 -4.77
C ASP A 38 -11.17 -19.72 -3.90
N VAL A 39 -11.79 -18.58 -3.59
CA VAL A 39 -11.17 -17.56 -2.76
C VAL A 39 -10.82 -18.15 -1.40
N SER A 40 -9.53 -18.24 -1.10
CA SER A 40 -9.02 -18.80 0.15
C SER A 40 -8.84 -17.76 1.25
N ALA A 41 -8.66 -16.50 0.87
CA ALA A 41 -8.51 -15.42 1.83
C ALA A 41 -8.92 -14.09 1.20
N ILE A 42 -9.48 -13.23 2.04
CA ILE A 42 -9.74 -11.83 1.72
C ILE A 42 -9.38 -11.01 2.96
N ALA A 43 -8.60 -9.96 2.76
CA ALA A 43 -8.14 -9.11 3.87
C ALA A 43 -8.13 -7.66 3.47
N ARG A 44 -8.53 -6.82 4.41
CA ARG A 44 -8.43 -5.36 4.24
C ARG A 44 -7.00 -4.91 4.43
N VAL A 45 -6.53 -4.03 3.54
CA VAL A 45 -5.23 -3.36 3.67
C VAL A 45 -5.42 -1.87 3.47
N ASP A 46 -4.62 -1.08 4.17
CA ASP A 46 -4.68 0.37 4.10
C ASP A 46 -3.32 0.92 3.68
N TYR A 47 -3.26 1.50 2.50
CA TYR A 47 -2.10 2.25 2.02
C TYR A 47 -2.45 3.73 1.97
N VAL A 48 -1.57 4.57 2.49
CA VAL A 48 -1.78 6.03 2.43
C VAL A 48 -1.67 6.54 1.00
N ARG A 49 -0.90 5.85 0.17
CA ARG A 49 -0.76 6.17 -1.25
C ARG A 49 -0.29 4.96 -2.04
N VAL A 50 -0.72 4.87 -3.28
CA VAL A 50 -0.28 3.86 -4.25
C VAL A 50 0.42 4.60 -5.39
N PHE A 51 1.71 4.29 -5.58
CA PHE A 51 2.51 4.84 -6.66
C PHE A 51 2.64 3.81 -7.77
N ARG A 52 2.20 4.17 -8.97
CA ARG A 52 2.34 3.32 -10.15
C ARG A 52 3.52 3.82 -10.99
N SER A 53 4.31 2.89 -11.53
CA SER A 53 5.37 3.25 -12.47
C SER A 53 4.79 3.58 -13.85
N ASP A 54 5.61 4.21 -14.69
CA ASP A 54 5.28 4.40 -16.09
C ASP A 54 5.11 3.05 -16.80
N GLU A 55 4.22 2.98 -17.80
CA GLU A 55 3.81 1.75 -18.48
C GLU A 55 4.96 0.97 -19.13
N ASP A 56 6.09 1.62 -19.38
CA ASP A 56 7.23 1.02 -20.11
C ASP A 56 8.27 0.35 -19.21
N GLU A 57 8.08 0.30 -17.89
CA GLU A 57 9.03 -0.36 -17.01
C GLU A 57 8.79 -1.88 -16.94
N VAL A 58 9.60 -2.61 -17.69
CA VAL A 58 9.50 -4.07 -17.83
C VAL A 58 9.82 -4.83 -16.54
N ASN A 59 10.59 -4.25 -15.64
CA ASN A 59 11.08 -4.89 -14.41
C ASN A 59 10.46 -4.30 -13.14
N ALA A 60 9.40 -3.52 -13.26
CA ALA A 60 8.76 -2.90 -12.11
C ALA A 60 8.07 -3.95 -11.24
N GLN A 61 8.33 -3.87 -9.94
CA GLN A 61 7.74 -4.73 -8.93
C GLN A 61 7.06 -3.89 -7.87
N TRP A 62 6.19 -4.49 -7.07
CA TRP A 62 5.52 -3.79 -6.00
C TRP A 62 6.30 -3.91 -4.70
N TYR A 63 6.40 -2.78 -4.00
CA TYR A 63 7.08 -2.68 -2.70
C TYR A 63 6.17 -2.05 -1.67
N ASN A 64 6.19 -2.62 -0.46
CA ASN A 64 5.60 -2.01 0.73
C ASN A 64 6.66 -1.13 1.38
N VAL A 65 6.40 0.17 1.45
CA VAL A 65 7.25 1.11 2.16
C VAL A 65 6.57 1.46 3.48
N THR A 66 7.19 1.05 4.58
CA THR A 66 6.69 1.34 5.91
C THR A 66 7.27 2.66 6.40
N LEU A 67 6.39 3.56 6.81
CA LEU A 67 6.72 4.93 7.20
C LEU A 67 6.36 5.18 8.65
N ARG A 68 7.18 5.99 9.32
CA ARG A 68 6.83 6.55 10.62
C ARG A 68 6.46 8.02 10.43
N HIS A 69 5.19 8.31 10.69
CA HIS A 69 4.68 9.67 10.67
C HIS A 69 4.64 10.21 12.09
N THR A 70 5.39 11.28 12.34
CA THR A 70 5.39 11.95 13.64
C THR A 70 4.50 13.17 13.57
N GLN A 71 3.47 13.18 14.42
CA GLN A 71 2.56 14.29 14.56
C GLN A 71 2.95 15.11 15.77
N LEU A 72 3.26 16.41 15.55
CA LEU A 72 3.53 17.31 16.63
C LEU A 72 2.24 17.62 17.40
N PRO A 73 2.29 17.70 18.75
CA PRO A 73 1.12 18.05 19.53
C PRO A 73 0.72 19.50 19.28
N GLU A 74 -0.59 19.79 19.40
CA GLU A 74 -1.08 21.15 19.32
C GLU A 74 -0.59 21.98 20.52
N GLN A 75 -0.30 23.24 20.27
CA GLN A 75 0.03 24.19 21.34
C GLN A 75 -1.24 24.61 22.06
N ASP A 76 -1.14 24.79 23.38
CA ASP A 76 -2.22 25.36 24.14
C ASP A 76 -2.39 26.88 23.89
N LYS A 77 -3.35 27.53 24.57
CA LYS A 77 -3.59 28.96 24.40
C LYS A 77 -2.42 29.85 24.82
N THR A 78 -1.47 29.32 25.58
CA THR A 78 -0.26 30.04 26.01
C THR A 78 0.94 29.78 25.12
N GLY A 79 0.78 28.96 24.07
CA GLY A 79 1.83 28.57 23.17
C GLY A 79 2.71 27.43 23.69
N GLN A 80 2.36 26.82 24.82
CA GLN A 80 3.09 25.69 25.38
C GLN A 80 2.65 24.36 24.76
N ILE A 81 3.60 23.49 24.53
CA ILE A 81 3.31 22.13 24.07
C ILE A 81 3.01 21.28 25.30
N THR A 82 1.74 20.84 25.42
CA THR A 82 1.26 20.13 26.61
C THR A 82 1.29 18.62 26.48
N ALA A 83 1.47 18.08 25.26
CA ALA A 83 1.51 16.64 24.99
C ALA A 83 2.81 16.25 24.31
N LYS A 84 3.21 14.97 24.45
CA LYS A 84 4.35 14.42 23.73
C LYS A 84 4.00 14.21 22.26
N PRO A 85 4.97 14.35 21.34
CA PRO A 85 4.76 13.95 19.94
C PRO A 85 4.28 12.50 19.84
N THR A 86 3.29 12.27 18.99
CA THR A 86 2.79 10.91 18.71
C THR A 86 3.32 10.44 17.37
N SER A 87 3.70 9.18 17.30
CA SER A 87 4.14 8.53 16.06
C SER A 87 3.13 7.50 15.65
N LYS A 88 2.83 7.45 14.34
CA LYS A 88 2.00 6.40 13.74
C LYS A 88 2.76 5.76 12.60
N THR A 89 2.63 4.44 12.50
CA THR A 89 3.15 3.70 11.38
C THR A 89 2.10 3.68 10.27
N ARG A 90 2.51 3.97 9.06
CA ARG A 90 1.66 3.87 7.87
C ARG A 90 2.44 3.29 6.70
N GLN A 91 1.75 2.82 5.68
CA GLN A 91 2.38 2.16 4.55
C GLN A 91 1.98 2.82 3.24
N ALA A 92 2.93 2.87 2.32
CA ALA A 92 2.70 3.20 0.92
C ALA A 92 3.01 1.97 0.06
N LEU A 93 2.28 1.82 -1.03
CA LEU A 93 2.53 0.78 -2.02
C LEU A 93 3.17 1.44 -3.24
N VAL A 94 4.35 0.97 -3.64
CA VAL A 94 5.14 1.59 -4.70
C VAL A 94 5.52 0.56 -5.75
N GLN A 95 5.26 0.89 -7.00
CA GLN A 95 5.75 0.11 -8.15
C GLN A 95 7.06 0.72 -8.61
N ALA A 96 8.16 -0.03 -8.48
CA ALA A 96 9.50 0.43 -8.77
C ALA A 96 10.41 -0.71 -9.25
N SER A 97 11.55 -0.39 -9.81
CA SER A 97 12.51 -1.39 -10.28
C SER A 97 13.31 -2.04 -9.15
N ASP A 98 13.54 -1.29 -8.06
CA ASP A 98 14.26 -1.76 -6.88
C ASP A 98 13.84 -1.01 -5.62
N THR A 99 14.42 -1.39 -4.48
CA THR A 99 14.10 -0.78 -3.19
C THR A 99 14.56 0.68 -3.09
N ILE A 100 15.64 1.03 -3.75
CA ILE A 100 16.20 2.39 -3.74
C ILE A 100 15.26 3.33 -4.48
N GLU A 101 14.79 2.93 -5.64
CA GLU A 101 13.82 3.70 -6.43
C GLU A 101 12.50 3.85 -5.66
N ALA A 102 12.02 2.78 -5.03
CA ALA A 102 10.80 2.84 -4.21
C ALA A 102 10.92 3.87 -3.09
N ALA A 103 12.02 3.87 -2.36
CA ALA A 103 12.28 4.86 -1.31
C ALA A 103 12.35 6.29 -1.88
N ALA A 104 13.02 6.47 -3.02
CA ALA A 104 13.14 7.77 -3.68
C ALA A 104 11.78 8.33 -4.11
N MET A 105 10.89 7.49 -4.63
CA MET A 105 9.54 7.90 -5.03
C MET A 105 8.72 8.41 -3.84
N VAL A 106 8.82 7.75 -2.69
CA VAL A 106 8.15 8.17 -1.46
C VAL A 106 8.73 9.48 -0.94
N GLN A 107 10.05 9.63 -0.93
CA GLN A 107 10.72 10.86 -0.49
C GLN A 107 10.45 12.05 -1.41
N GLY A 108 10.13 11.80 -2.67
CA GLY A 108 9.73 12.82 -3.62
C GLY A 108 8.28 13.29 -3.48
N ASP A 109 7.47 12.60 -2.70
CA ASP A 109 6.06 12.97 -2.49
C ASP A 109 5.93 14.04 -1.41
N GLU A 110 5.17 15.10 -1.70
CA GLU A 110 5.02 16.24 -0.79
C GLU A 110 4.40 15.86 0.56
N GLU A 111 3.49 14.91 0.58
CA GLU A 111 2.81 14.48 1.80
C GLU A 111 3.64 13.50 2.64
N LEU A 112 4.49 12.71 1.99
CA LEU A 112 5.21 11.60 2.63
C LEU A 112 6.68 11.90 2.89
N ARG A 113 7.27 12.90 2.25
CA ARG A 113 8.71 13.19 2.38
C ARG A 113 9.16 13.57 3.79
N GLY A 114 8.23 14.02 4.64
CA GLY A 114 8.51 14.32 6.04
C GLY A 114 8.52 13.09 6.96
N ASP A 115 8.08 11.94 6.45
CA ASP A 115 8.04 10.70 7.21
C ASP A 115 9.40 10.00 7.17
N GLU A 116 9.70 9.27 8.24
CA GLU A 116 10.87 8.39 8.28
C GLU A 116 10.55 7.06 7.60
N ILE A 117 11.37 6.65 6.65
CA ILE A 117 11.25 5.32 6.05
C ILE A 117 11.87 4.31 7.01
N ILE A 118 11.05 3.40 7.54
CA ILE A 118 11.50 2.36 8.48
C ILE A 118 11.92 1.10 7.73
N LYS A 119 11.17 0.74 6.68
CA LYS A 119 11.37 -0.52 5.97
C LYS A 119 10.85 -0.41 4.54
N VAL A 120 11.57 -1.03 3.62
CA VAL A 120 11.12 -1.26 2.25
C VAL A 120 11.18 -2.77 2.00
N ALA A 121 10.03 -3.37 1.72
CA ALA A 121 9.94 -4.81 1.50
C ALA A 121 9.11 -5.09 0.25
N ARG A 122 9.45 -6.17 -0.44
CA ARG A 122 8.71 -6.57 -1.64
C ARG A 122 7.29 -7.00 -1.28
N ALA A 123 6.31 -6.44 -1.97
CA ALA A 123 4.92 -6.85 -1.87
C ALA A 123 4.63 -7.96 -2.88
N LYS A 124 3.96 -9.02 -2.43
CA LYS A 124 3.70 -10.22 -3.24
C LYS A 124 2.31 -10.17 -3.89
N TYR A 125 2.06 -9.14 -4.68
CA TYR A 125 0.83 -9.05 -5.48
C TYR A 125 1.14 -9.46 -6.91
N ASP A 126 0.30 -10.34 -7.47
CA ASP A 126 0.38 -10.68 -8.90
C ASP A 126 -0.11 -9.51 -9.74
N GLU A 127 -1.18 -8.84 -9.27
CA GLU A 127 -1.68 -7.60 -9.87
C GLU A 127 -2.25 -6.66 -8.81
N VAL A 128 -2.15 -5.37 -9.09
CA VAL A 128 -2.81 -4.29 -8.33
C VAL A 128 -3.82 -3.64 -9.26
N LYS A 129 -5.09 -3.84 -8.97
CA LYS A 129 -6.20 -3.41 -9.83
C LYS A 129 -6.71 -2.00 -9.55
#